data_ff0be62087e57b2fd3e3beff7a6994b2
#
_entry.id   ff0be62087e57b2fd3e3beff7a6994b2
#
_cell.length_a   1.000
_cell.length_b   1.000
_cell.length_c   1.000
_cell.angle_alpha   90.00
_cell.angle_beta   90.00
_cell.angle_gamma   90.00
#
_symmetry.space_group_name_H-M   'P 1'
#
loop_
_entity.id
_entity.type
_entity.pdbx_description
1 polymer ?
#
loop_
_entity_poly.entity_id
_entity_poly.type
_entity_poly.pdbx_seq_one_letter_code
_entity_poly.pdbx_strand_id
1 'polypeptide(L)'
;MKMKKFINSPETITDEELVGLGLAYPDILEVDGHLVISKDLADADRVTIVTYGGSGHEPAQAGFVGKGMLDVQAVGDIFAAPNGKLVFDAMKLADKGHGVLLLTLNYAGDQLAGKQAIKLAQKAGLNFRQVVTGEEIQYDPSGEDNKRGLAGAVALYHIAAAAAREGKSLDEVAEIAQRYADSMASVTVKSTDATHPQNGMSFGDLGETDLMEIGAGQHGEGGGVRVPMMSSKDTVATVAEALCKKLELKEGDKAFVMINGCGATTMMEMLVLFKDTVEFLKAKGVEVVASMVGEILTVQEAAGFQMNIAKWDDEFIRLWNTPCHTPAYSKE
;
A
#
# COMPACT_ATOMS: atom_id res chain seq x y z
N MET A 1 -5.56 -29.14 5.56
CA MET A 1 -5.45 -28.83 7.01
C MET A 1 -6.69 -28.04 7.41
N LYS A 2 -7.24 -28.21 8.61
CA LYS A 2 -8.40 -27.40 9.04
C LYS A 2 -7.90 -25.97 9.29
N MET A 3 -8.50 -24.99 8.63
CA MET A 3 -8.17 -23.57 8.79
C MET A 3 -8.32 -23.14 10.25
N LYS A 4 -7.32 -22.46 10.81
CA LYS A 4 -7.29 -21.95 12.19
C LYS A 4 -7.30 -20.43 12.17
N LYS A 5 -8.45 -19.83 11.88
CA LYS A 5 -8.67 -18.38 11.89
C LYS A 5 -9.86 -18.04 12.79
N PHE A 6 -9.83 -16.89 13.45
CA PHE A 6 -10.91 -16.38 14.28
C PHE A 6 -11.93 -15.64 13.41
N ILE A 7 -12.70 -16.38 12.64
CA ILE A 7 -13.77 -15.90 11.77
C ILE A 7 -15.06 -16.64 12.06
N ASN A 8 -16.21 -16.03 11.84
CA ASN A 8 -17.51 -16.68 11.97
C ASN A 8 -17.83 -17.48 10.70
N SER A 9 -17.76 -16.84 9.53
CA SER A 9 -17.98 -17.46 8.23
C SER A 9 -17.04 -16.89 7.18
N PRO A 10 -16.52 -17.73 6.27
CA PRO A 10 -15.75 -17.25 5.12
C PRO A 10 -16.51 -16.27 4.21
N GLU A 11 -17.84 -16.40 4.14
CA GLU A 11 -18.70 -15.60 3.27
C GLU A 11 -18.98 -14.20 3.82
N THR A 12 -18.89 -14.01 5.14
CA THR A 12 -19.24 -12.74 5.81
C THR A 12 -18.04 -12.01 6.40
N ILE A 13 -16.83 -12.56 6.22
CA ILE A 13 -15.63 -12.06 6.90
C ILE A 13 -15.34 -10.58 6.57
N THR A 14 -15.50 -10.15 5.32
CA THR A 14 -15.27 -8.75 4.92
C THR A 14 -16.32 -7.82 5.52
N ASP A 15 -17.62 -8.22 5.49
CA ASP A 15 -18.68 -7.43 6.09
C ASP A 15 -18.49 -7.28 7.60
N GLU A 16 -18.13 -8.37 8.29
CA GLU A 16 -17.90 -8.37 9.73
C GLU A 16 -16.66 -7.57 10.14
N GLU A 17 -15.60 -7.66 9.35
CA GLU A 17 -14.38 -6.87 9.54
C GLU A 17 -14.67 -5.37 9.43
N LEU A 18 -15.39 -4.94 8.39
CA LEU A 18 -15.75 -3.53 8.19
C LEU A 18 -16.65 -3.00 9.31
N VAL A 19 -17.61 -3.80 9.78
CA VAL A 19 -18.38 -3.46 10.98
C VAL A 19 -17.46 -3.31 12.19
N GLY A 20 -16.54 -4.26 12.38
CA GLY A 20 -15.55 -4.20 13.47
C GLY A 20 -14.67 -2.96 13.42
N LEU A 21 -14.21 -2.57 12.22
CA LEU A 21 -13.42 -1.36 11.99
C LEU A 21 -14.20 -0.09 12.40
N GLY A 22 -15.46 0.04 11.95
CA GLY A 22 -16.31 1.16 12.31
C GLY A 22 -16.60 1.27 13.82
N LEU A 23 -16.77 0.11 14.49
CA LEU A 23 -16.96 0.05 15.94
C LEU A 23 -15.69 0.38 16.73
N ALA A 24 -14.52 0.02 16.21
CA ALA A 24 -13.24 0.27 16.88
C ALA A 24 -12.79 1.74 16.78
N TYR A 25 -13.13 2.43 15.69
CA TYR A 25 -12.66 3.79 15.41
C TYR A 25 -13.80 4.78 15.07
N PRO A 26 -14.86 4.87 15.91
CA PRO A 26 -16.05 5.66 15.61
C PRO A 26 -15.80 7.17 15.52
N ASP A 27 -14.68 7.66 16.07
CA ASP A 27 -14.32 9.08 16.04
C ASP A 27 -13.52 9.47 14.79
N ILE A 28 -12.96 8.48 14.07
CA ILE A 28 -12.09 8.71 12.92
C ILE A 28 -12.84 8.49 11.62
N LEU A 29 -13.64 7.43 11.54
CA LEU A 29 -14.27 7.01 10.30
C LEU A 29 -15.73 6.58 10.48
N GLU A 30 -16.42 6.49 9.36
CA GLU A 30 -17.74 5.90 9.19
C GLU A 30 -17.64 4.77 8.16
N VAL A 31 -18.41 3.70 8.36
CA VAL A 31 -18.52 2.58 7.42
C VAL A 31 -19.96 2.51 6.91
N ASP A 32 -20.13 2.62 5.58
CA ASP A 32 -21.42 2.45 4.89
C ASP A 32 -21.29 1.33 3.85
N GLY A 33 -21.78 0.15 4.20
CA GLY A 33 -21.57 -1.07 3.42
C GLY A 33 -20.06 -1.33 3.22
N HIS A 34 -19.62 -1.31 1.98
CA HIS A 34 -18.20 -1.47 1.60
C HIS A 34 -17.48 -0.15 1.33
N LEU A 35 -18.00 0.97 1.82
CA LEU A 35 -17.30 2.26 1.82
C LEU A 35 -16.78 2.56 3.23
N VAL A 36 -15.49 2.84 3.33
CA VAL A 36 -14.85 3.38 4.53
C VAL A 36 -14.57 4.85 4.28
N ILE A 37 -15.11 5.71 5.15
CA ILE A 37 -15.23 7.15 4.93
C ILE A 37 -14.59 7.88 6.09
N SER A 38 -13.67 8.79 5.83
CA SER A 38 -13.11 9.69 6.83
C SER A 38 -14.15 10.67 7.34
N LYS A 39 -14.27 10.83 8.64
CA LYS A 39 -15.12 11.89 9.22
C LYS A 39 -14.66 13.30 8.86
N ASP A 40 -13.38 13.49 8.56
CA ASP A 40 -12.82 14.73 8.04
C ASP A 40 -13.37 15.12 6.64
N LEU A 41 -13.96 14.18 5.92
CA LEU A 41 -14.57 14.41 4.61
C LEU A 41 -15.77 15.36 4.67
N ALA A 42 -16.52 15.38 5.77
CA ALA A 42 -17.73 16.22 5.90
C ALA A 42 -17.43 17.70 5.67
N ASP A 43 -16.30 18.17 6.19
CA ASP A 43 -15.86 19.57 6.16
C ASP A 43 -14.73 19.81 5.14
N ALA A 44 -14.51 18.88 4.18
CA ALA A 44 -13.42 19.00 3.24
C ALA A 44 -13.66 20.13 2.22
N ASP A 45 -12.79 21.14 2.23
CA ASP A 45 -12.73 22.26 1.28
C ASP A 45 -11.41 22.18 0.48
N ARG A 46 -11.18 21.03 -0.15
CA ARG A 46 -9.92 20.68 -0.82
C ARG A 46 -10.14 19.50 -1.76
N VAL A 47 -9.12 19.22 -2.58
CA VAL A 47 -9.03 17.95 -3.32
C VAL A 47 -9.13 16.77 -2.33
N THR A 48 -9.93 15.78 -2.67
CA THR A 48 -10.11 14.57 -1.85
C THR A 48 -9.37 13.38 -2.46
N ILE A 49 -8.93 12.47 -1.60
CA ILE A 49 -8.11 11.32 -1.97
C ILE A 49 -8.92 10.03 -1.81
N VAL A 50 -9.11 9.33 -2.91
CA VAL A 50 -9.88 8.09 -2.96
C VAL A 50 -9.01 6.94 -3.43
N THR A 51 -9.16 5.78 -2.80
CA THR A 51 -8.57 4.53 -3.27
C THR A 51 -9.57 3.39 -3.22
N TYR A 52 -9.19 2.25 -3.73
CA TYR A 52 -9.99 1.03 -3.72
C TYR A 52 -9.07 -0.19 -3.85
N GLY A 53 -9.55 -1.34 -3.40
CA GLY A 53 -8.82 -2.61 -3.45
C GLY A 53 -9.53 -3.68 -2.65
N GLY A 54 -9.04 -4.90 -2.69
CA GLY A 54 -9.57 -6.01 -1.90
C GLY A 54 -9.27 -5.87 -0.40
N SER A 55 -10.09 -6.56 0.42
CA SER A 55 -9.76 -6.86 1.82
C SER A 55 -8.75 -8.01 1.92
N GLY A 56 -8.30 -8.34 3.13
CA GLY A 56 -7.31 -9.39 3.38
C GLY A 56 -5.87 -8.88 3.48
N HIS A 57 -5.70 -7.58 3.43
CA HIS A 57 -4.40 -6.88 3.46
C HIS A 57 -4.25 -5.94 4.67
N GLU A 58 -5.11 -6.06 5.65
CA GLU A 58 -5.20 -5.14 6.78
C GLU A 58 -3.83 -4.92 7.47
N PRO A 59 -3.57 -3.69 7.90
CA PRO A 59 -4.46 -2.53 7.94
C PRO A 59 -4.70 -1.82 6.59
N ALA A 60 -3.92 -2.12 5.51
CA ALA A 60 -4.18 -1.49 4.21
C ALA A 60 -5.47 -2.02 3.58
N GLN A 61 -6.27 -1.16 3.01
CA GLN A 61 -6.08 0.28 2.89
C GLN A 61 -6.99 1.01 3.89
N ALA A 62 -8.02 0.35 4.41
CA ALA A 62 -9.06 0.91 5.28
C ALA A 62 -8.50 1.54 6.56
N GLY A 63 -7.46 0.96 7.15
CA GLY A 63 -6.80 1.51 8.32
C GLY A 63 -6.06 2.84 8.08
N PHE A 64 -5.93 3.28 6.83
CA PHE A 64 -5.33 4.56 6.45
C PHE A 64 -6.37 5.60 5.97
N VAL A 65 -7.66 5.31 6.18
CA VAL A 65 -8.72 6.31 6.00
C VAL A 65 -8.79 7.19 7.23
N GLY A 66 -8.75 8.51 7.04
CA GLY A 66 -8.81 9.49 8.12
C GLY A 66 -8.11 10.79 7.79
N LYS A 67 -8.06 11.68 8.75
CA LYS A 67 -7.51 13.03 8.58
C LYS A 67 -6.05 13.00 8.12
N GLY A 68 -5.76 13.66 7.00
CA GLY A 68 -4.39 13.78 6.46
C GLY A 68 -3.88 12.57 5.70
N MET A 69 -4.77 11.61 5.38
CA MET A 69 -4.51 10.48 4.49
C MET A 69 -5.70 10.26 3.54
N LEU A 70 -6.26 9.06 3.45
CA LEU A 70 -7.39 8.77 2.56
C LEU A 70 -8.69 9.40 3.07
N ASP A 71 -9.50 9.91 2.15
CA ASP A 71 -10.85 10.40 2.45
C ASP A 71 -11.90 9.29 2.33
N VAL A 72 -11.81 8.45 1.29
CA VAL A 72 -12.71 7.32 1.07
C VAL A 72 -11.95 6.13 0.49
N GLN A 73 -12.28 4.94 0.96
CA GLN A 73 -11.91 3.69 0.30
C GLN A 73 -13.15 2.89 -0.08
N ALA A 74 -13.17 2.36 -1.31
CA ALA A 74 -14.10 1.32 -1.73
C ALA A 74 -13.44 -0.06 -1.53
N VAL A 75 -14.02 -0.87 -0.64
CA VAL A 75 -13.45 -2.17 -0.22
C VAL A 75 -14.06 -3.28 -1.06
N GLY A 76 -13.22 -4.09 -1.66
CA GLY A 76 -13.60 -5.31 -2.35
C GLY A 76 -13.64 -6.52 -1.42
N ASP A 77 -13.98 -7.66 -1.98
CA ASP A 77 -13.90 -8.93 -1.29
C ASP A 77 -12.45 -9.35 -1.04
N ILE A 78 -12.23 -10.44 -0.30
CA ILE A 78 -10.88 -10.89 0.04
C ILE A 78 -10.04 -11.11 -1.23
N PHE A 79 -8.94 -10.37 -1.33
CA PHE A 79 -8.00 -10.37 -2.47
C PHE A 79 -8.64 -10.11 -3.83
N ALA A 80 -9.79 -9.44 -3.83
CA ALA A 80 -10.52 -9.09 -5.05
C ALA A 80 -10.88 -7.61 -5.09
N ALA A 81 -10.64 -6.97 -6.23
CA ALA A 81 -11.05 -5.60 -6.44
C ALA A 81 -12.57 -5.43 -6.32
N PRO A 82 -13.09 -4.31 -5.79
CA PRO A 82 -14.51 -4.01 -5.81
C PRO A 82 -15.02 -3.81 -7.24
N ASN A 83 -16.33 -3.88 -7.45
CA ASN A 83 -16.89 -3.54 -8.76
C ASN A 83 -16.74 -2.02 -9.04
N GLY A 84 -16.68 -1.66 -10.32
CA GLY A 84 -16.44 -0.27 -10.73
C GLY A 84 -17.56 0.71 -10.35
N LYS A 85 -18.78 0.21 -10.09
CA LYS A 85 -19.89 1.05 -9.58
C LYS A 85 -19.60 1.53 -8.16
N LEU A 86 -19.10 0.64 -7.27
CA LEU A 86 -18.74 1.00 -5.91
C LEU A 86 -17.58 2.01 -5.89
N VAL A 87 -16.57 1.82 -6.76
CA VAL A 87 -15.47 2.79 -6.90
C VAL A 87 -16.00 4.16 -7.37
N PHE A 88 -16.93 4.18 -8.34
CA PHE A 88 -17.58 5.42 -8.76
C PHE A 88 -18.39 6.07 -7.64
N ASP A 89 -19.09 5.28 -6.82
CA ASP A 89 -19.85 5.80 -5.67
C ASP A 89 -18.94 6.42 -4.63
N ALA A 90 -17.77 5.81 -4.36
CA ALA A 90 -16.73 6.40 -3.53
C ALA A 90 -16.24 7.75 -4.07
N MET A 91 -15.95 7.82 -5.38
CA MET A 91 -15.51 9.07 -6.01
C MET A 91 -16.60 10.16 -5.92
N LYS A 92 -17.86 9.78 -6.18
CA LYS A 92 -18.99 10.71 -6.10
C LYS A 92 -19.24 11.23 -4.70
N LEU A 93 -19.12 10.36 -3.69
CA LEU A 93 -19.24 10.72 -2.27
C LEU A 93 -18.14 11.69 -1.85
N ALA A 94 -16.92 11.44 -2.33
CA ALA A 94 -15.73 12.22 -2.02
C ALA A 94 -15.71 13.59 -2.71
N ASP A 95 -16.45 13.78 -3.80
CA ASP A 95 -16.45 15.05 -4.53
C ASP A 95 -17.10 16.17 -3.70
N LYS A 96 -16.27 17.14 -3.31
CA LYS A 96 -16.66 18.35 -2.57
C LYS A 96 -16.49 19.63 -3.44
N GLY A 97 -16.42 19.47 -4.76
CA GLY A 97 -16.29 20.59 -5.71
C GLY A 97 -14.85 20.98 -6.05
N HIS A 98 -13.85 20.42 -5.36
CA HIS A 98 -12.42 20.69 -5.62
C HIS A 98 -11.75 19.61 -6.47
N GLY A 99 -12.49 18.56 -6.82
CA GLY A 99 -12.04 17.41 -7.57
C GLY A 99 -11.52 16.26 -6.70
N VAL A 100 -11.42 15.09 -7.32
CA VAL A 100 -11.06 13.81 -6.68
C VAL A 100 -9.77 13.27 -7.29
N LEU A 101 -8.78 12.96 -6.47
CA LEU A 101 -7.64 12.15 -6.88
C LEU A 101 -7.94 10.67 -6.59
N LEU A 102 -8.03 9.86 -7.65
CA LEU A 102 -8.20 8.41 -7.56
C LEU A 102 -6.84 7.74 -7.60
N LEU A 103 -6.46 7.08 -6.51
CA LEU A 103 -5.23 6.30 -6.41
C LEU A 103 -5.55 4.82 -6.68
N THR A 104 -4.79 4.20 -7.56
CA THR A 104 -5.04 2.83 -8.05
C THR A 104 -3.77 2.00 -7.92
N LEU A 105 -3.84 0.85 -7.29
CA LEU A 105 -2.76 -0.13 -7.33
C LEU A 105 -2.80 -0.86 -8.68
N ASN A 106 -1.63 -1.11 -9.27
CA ASN A 106 -1.54 -1.74 -10.59
C ASN A 106 -1.74 -3.25 -10.53
N TYR A 107 -2.99 -3.68 -10.33
CA TYR A 107 -3.44 -5.05 -10.51
C TYR A 107 -4.52 -5.13 -11.57
N ALA A 108 -4.64 -6.27 -12.25
CA ALA A 108 -5.59 -6.42 -13.37
C ALA A 108 -7.05 -6.18 -12.95
N GLY A 109 -7.45 -6.67 -11.77
CA GLY A 109 -8.78 -6.46 -11.19
C GLY A 109 -9.05 -4.99 -10.90
N ASP A 110 -8.09 -4.31 -10.23
CA ASP A 110 -8.19 -2.89 -9.89
C ASP A 110 -8.22 -2.02 -11.14
N GLN A 111 -7.39 -2.31 -12.14
CA GLN A 111 -7.41 -1.61 -13.41
C GLN A 111 -8.75 -1.75 -14.14
N LEU A 112 -9.37 -2.94 -14.08
CA LEU A 112 -10.69 -3.15 -14.70
C LEU A 112 -11.78 -2.37 -13.96
N ALA A 113 -11.81 -2.44 -12.62
CA ALA A 113 -12.75 -1.70 -11.79
C ALA A 113 -12.57 -0.18 -11.97
N GLY A 114 -11.33 0.31 -11.95
CA GLY A 114 -11.01 1.71 -12.20
C GLY A 114 -11.46 2.20 -13.57
N LYS A 115 -11.21 1.44 -14.63
CA LYS A 115 -11.69 1.79 -15.98
C LYS A 115 -13.22 1.90 -16.07
N GLN A 116 -13.96 1.06 -15.34
CA GLN A 116 -15.42 1.14 -15.26
C GLN A 116 -15.85 2.39 -14.48
N ALA A 117 -15.25 2.64 -13.32
CA ALA A 117 -15.54 3.82 -12.50
C ALA A 117 -15.26 5.13 -13.25
N ILE A 118 -14.13 5.22 -13.94
CA ILE A 118 -13.75 6.39 -14.76
C ILE A 118 -14.80 6.69 -15.85
N LYS A 119 -15.30 5.66 -16.54
CA LYS A 119 -16.36 5.85 -17.54
C LYS A 119 -17.64 6.42 -16.91
N LEU A 120 -18.01 5.97 -15.71
CA LEU A 120 -19.17 6.48 -14.98
C LEU A 120 -18.92 7.92 -14.50
N ALA A 121 -17.74 8.21 -13.97
CA ALA A 121 -17.33 9.54 -13.52
C ALA A 121 -17.32 10.56 -14.67
N GLN A 122 -16.78 10.20 -15.82
CA GLN A 122 -16.82 11.04 -17.04
C GLN A 122 -18.26 11.33 -17.48
N LYS A 123 -19.13 10.31 -17.50
CA LYS A 123 -20.53 10.48 -17.86
C LYS A 123 -21.28 11.37 -16.87
N ALA A 124 -20.90 11.35 -15.60
CA ALA A 124 -21.48 12.19 -14.56
C ALA A 124 -20.89 13.62 -14.51
N GLY A 125 -19.86 13.92 -15.30
CA GLY A 125 -19.18 15.21 -15.29
C GLY A 125 -18.32 15.47 -14.06
N LEU A 126 -17.87 14.39 -13.37
CA LEU A 126 -17.00 14.49 -12.19
C LEU A 126 -15.63 15.04 -12.58
N ASN A 127 -15.09 15.96 -11.79
CA ASN A 127 -13.70 16.42 -11.94
C ASN A 127 -12.77 15.49 -11.19
N PHE A 128 -11.88 14.77 -11.87
CA PHE A 128 -10.96 13.83 -11.24
C PHE A 128 -9.64 13.69 -11.99
N ARG A 129 -8.64 13.18 -11.30
CA ARG A 129 -7.40 12.65 -11.89
C ARG A 129 -7.17 11.24 -11.33
N GLN A 130 -6.44 10.43 -12.07
CA GLN A 130 -6.02 9.09 -11.62
C GLN A 130 -4.49 9.04 -11.60
N VAL A 131 -3.94 8.46 -10.53
CA VAL A 131 -2.54 8.04 -10.44
C VAL A 131 -2.51 6.55 -10.15
N VAL A 132 -1.69 5.83 -10.90
CA VAL A 132 -1.52 4.37 -10.78
C VAL A 132 -0.15 4.10 -10.16
N THR A 133 -0.12 3.35 -9.05
CA THR A 133 1.14 2.93 -8.42
C THR A 133 1.58 1.58 -8.96
N GLY A 134 2.87 1.44 -9.25
CA GLY A 134 3.46 0.23 -9.82
C GLY A 134 4.94 0.15 -9.46
N GLU A 135 5.23 0.18 -8.16
CA GLU A 135 6.57 0.32 -7.61
C GLU A 135 7.36 -0.98 -7.55
N GLU A 136 6.71 -2.14 -7.73
CA GLU A 136 7.42 -3.40 -7.72
C GLU A 136 8.41 -3.50 -8.87
N ILE A 137 9.64 -3.85 -8.53
CA ILE A 137 10.67 -4.10 -9.55
C ILE A 137 10.71 -5.59 -9.89
N GLN A 138 10.97 -5.88 -11.18
CA GLN A 138 11.24 -7.24 -11.61
C GLN A 138 12.57 -7.71 -11.04
N TYR A 139 12.52 -8.74 -10.20
CA TYR A 139 13.73 -9.33 -9.62
C TYR A 139 14.29 -10.46 -10.45
N ASP A 140 13.43 -11.28 -11.09
CA ASP A 140 13.85 -12.30 -12.06
C ASP A 140 14.21 -11.65 -13.42
N PRO A 141 15.46 -11.73 -13.87
CA PRO A 141 15.86 -11.14 -15.16
C PRO A 141 15.17 -11.75 -16.39
N SER A 142 14.57 -12.94 -16.25
CA SER A 142 13.82 -13.60 -17.32
C SER A 142 12.34 -13.23 -17.38
N GLY A 143 11.83 -12.55 -16.34
CA GLY A 143 10.44 -12.16 -16.22
C GLY A 143 10.12 -10.81 -16.87
N GLU A 144 8.83 -10.56 -17.08
CA GLU A 144 8.34 -9.25 -17.51
C GLU A 144 8.17 -8.32 -16.30
N ASP A 145 8.37 -7.03 -16.50
CA ASP A 145 8.19 -5.99 -15.47
C ASP A 145 6.71 -5.81 -15.17
N ASN A 146 6.19 -6.52 -14.18
CA ASN A 146 4.78 -6.51 -13.82
C ASN A 146 4.34 -5.21 -13.14
N LYS A 147 5.27 -4.46 -12.55
CA LYS A 147 5.02 -3.16 -11.91
C LYS A 147 3.77 -3.15 -11.02
N ARG A 148 3.61 -4.15 -10.16
CA ARG A 148 2.47 -4.18 -9.21
C ARG A 148 2.59 -3.06 -8.19
N GLY A 149 1.44 -2.51 -7.78
CA GLY A 149 1.38 -1.60 -6.64
C GLY A 149 1.43 -2.38 -5.34
N LEU A 150 2.27 -1.95 -4.40
CA LEU A 150 2.51 -2.61 -3.12
C LEU A 150 2.33 -1.63 -1.94
N ALA A 151 2.94 -1.92 -0.78
CA ALA A 151 2.82 -1.11 0.43
C ALA A 151 3.32 0.34 0.28
N GLY A 152 4.21 0.62 -0.69
CA GLY A 152 4.70 1.97 -0.97
C GLY A 152 3.60 3.00 -1.24
N ALA A 153 2.46 2.54 -1.78
CA ALA A 153 1.28 3.37 -2.00
C ALA A 153 0.75 4.04 -0.71
N VAL A 154 0.98 3.45 0.48
CA VAL A 154 0.48 4.02 1.75
C VAL A 154 1.16 5.35 2.08
N ALA A 155 2.46 5.47 1.84
CA ALA A 155 3.15 6.75 2.03
C ALA A 155 2.66 7.81 1.02
N LEU A 156 2.32 7.39 -0.21
CA LEU A 156 1.71 8.27 -1.21
C LEU A 156 0.38 8.85 -0.74
N TYR A 157 -0.45 8.07 -0.01
CA TYR A 157 -1.72 8.58 0.52
C TYR A 157 -1.51 9.82 1.38
N HIS A 158 -0.51 9.79 2.26
CA HIS A 158 -0.15 10.91 3.11
C HIS A 158 0.40 12.11 2.31
N ILE A 159 1.33 11.87 1.40
CA ILE A 159 1.93 12.91 0.54
C ILE A 159 0.86 13.64 -0.28
N ALA A 160 -0.05 12.89 -0.91
CA ALA A 160 -1.14 13.47 -1.72
C ALA A 160 -2.14 14.26 -0.85
N ALA A 161 -2.53 13.71 0.30
CA ALA A 161 -3.43 14.40 1.23
C ALA A 161 -2.81 15.66 1.82
N ALA A 162 -1.52 15.65 2.13
CA ALA A 162 -0.78 16.81 2.60
C ALA A 162 -0.77 17.93 1.54
N ALA A 163 -0.47 17.58 0.27
CA ALA A 163 -0.51 18.54 -0.84
C ALA A 163 -1.92 19.14 -1.03
N ALA A 164 -2.97 18.30 -0.95
CA ALA A 164 -4.35 18.76 -1.02
C ALA A 164 -4.72 19.72 0.13
N ARG A 165 -4.22 19.45 1.35
CA ARG A 165 -4.44 20.31 2.52
C ARG A 165 -3.70 21.64 2.47
N GLU A 166 -2.67 21.76 1.65
CA GLU A 166 -2.02 23.03 1.34
C GLU A 166 -2.83 23.89 0.35
N GLY A 167 -4.00 23.42 -0.09
CA GLY A 167 -4.86 24.14 -1.03
C GLY A 167 -4.41 24.05 -2.49
N LYS A 168 -3.55 23.08 -2.83
CA LYS A 168 -3.12 22.84 -4.21
C LYS A 168 -4.32 22.36 -5.05
N SER A 169 -4.32 22.75 -6.33
CA SER A 169 -5.30 22.30 -7.32
C SER A 169 -5.22 20.80 -7.57
N LEU A 170 -6.27 20.22 -8.15
CA LEU A 170 -6.30 18.80 -8.51
C LEU A 170 -5.13 18.38 -9.42
N ASP A 171 -4.75 19.24 -10.37
CA ASP A 171 -3.64 18.96 -11.28
C ASP A 171 -2.30 18.95 -10.55
N GLU A 172 -2.06 19.92 -9.64
CA GLU A 172 -0.83 19.95 -8.82
C GLU A 172 -0.74 18.77 -7.85
N VAL A 173 -1.87 18.39 -7.19
CA VAL A 173 -1.90 17.22 -6.31
C VAL A 173 -1.61 15.94 -7.10
N ALA A 174 -2.19 15.79 -8.29
CA ALA A 174 -1.96 14.63 -9.15
C ALA A 174 -0.50 14.59 -9.66
N GLU A 175 0.11 15.72 -9.99
CA GLU A 175 1.51 15.80 -10.40
C GLU A 175 2.46 15.38 -9.26
N ILE A 176 2.23 15.89 -8.05
CA ILE A 176 3.01 15.49 -6.86
C ILE A 176 2.85 14.00 -6.59
N ALA A 177 1.61 13.48 -6.65
CA ALA A 177 1.31 12.08 -6.46
C ALA A 177 2.01 11.19 -7.51
N GLN A 178 2.02 11.61 -8.79
CA GLN A 178 2.70 10.88 -9.86
C GLN A 178 4.22 10.90 -9.67
N ARG A 179 4.79 12.07 -9.36
CA ARG A 179 6.24 12.17 -9.06
C ARG A 179 6.64 11.25 -7.91
N TYR A 180 5.81 11.18 -6.85
CA TYR A 180 6.06 10.25 -5.74
C TYR A 180 6.00 8.80 -6.22
N ALA A 181 4.96 8.42 -6.95
CA ALA A 181 4.82 7.07 -7.50
C ALA A 181 6.02 6.66 -8.37
N ASP A 182 6.55 7.60 -9.15
CA ASP A 182 7.72 7.39 -10.01
C ASP A 182 9.06 7.36 -9.23
N SER A 183 9.07 7.88 -8.00
CA SER A 183 10.28 7.98 -7.16
C SER A 183 10.52 6.77 -6.26
N MET A 184 9.61 5.79 -6.25
CA MET A 184 9.69 4.63 -5.35
C MET A 184 9.90 3.32 -6.09
N ALA A 185 10.49 2.36 -5.39
CA ALA A 185 10.67 0.98 -5.84
C ALA A 185 10.51 0.01 -4.67
N SER A 186 9.97 -1.18 -4.93
CA SER A 186 9.73 -2.21 -3.92
C SER A 186 10.15 -3.60 -4.38
N VAL A 187 10.54 -4.42 -3.41
CA VAL A 187 10.71 -5.87 -3.56
C VAL A 187 10.05 -6.57 -2.39
N THR A 188 9.30 -7.64 -2.66
CA THR A 188 8.76 -8.54 -1.64
C THR A 188 9.68 -9.74 -1.44
N VAL A 189 9.93 -10.11 -0.19
CA VAL A 189 10.63 -11.34 0.20
C VAL A 189 9.68 -12.15 1.07
N LYS A 190 9.50 -13.44 0.76
CA LYS A 190 8.66 -14.36 1.54
C LYS A 190 9.46 -15.59 1.97
N SER A 191 9.16 -16.10 3.15
CA SER A 191 9.64 -17.39 3.66
C SER A 191 8.52 -18.41 3.85
N THR A 192 7.25 -17.96 3.92
CA THR A 192 6.07 -18.82 3.89
C THR A 192 4.96 -18.19 3.07
N ASP A 193 4.03 -19.02 2.60
CA ASP A 193 2.82 -18.57 1.93
C ASP A 193 1.67 -18.35 2.92
N ALA A 194 0.69 -17.55 2.48
CA ALA A 194 -0.55 -17.32 3.20
C ALA A 194 -1.59 -18.42 2.92
N THR A 195 -2.62 -18.47 3.77
CA THR A 195 -3.82 -19.30 3.57
C THR A 195 -4.99 -18.41 3.20
N HIS A 196 -5.64 -18.68 2.07
CA HIS A 196 -6.83 -17.96 1.66
C HIS A 196 -7.98 -18.18 2.65
N PRO A 197 -8.51 -17.17 3.32
CA PRO A 197 -9.46 -17.35 4.41
C PRO A 197 -10.84 -17.86 3.97
N GLN A 198 -11.23 -17.71 2.71
CA GLN A 198 -12.51 -18.20 2.20
C GLN A 198 -12.50 -19.69 1.86
N ASN A 199 -11.37 -20.26 1.45
CA ASN A 199 -11.31 -21.65 1.00
C ASN A 199 -10.30 -22.53 1.75
N GLY A 200 -9.43 -21.93 2.58
CA GLY A 200 -8.42 -22.63 3.37
C GLY A 200 -7.24 -23.18 2.54
N MET A 201 -7.12 -22.78 1.28
CA MET A 201 -5.99 -23.18 0.41
C MET A 201 -4.77 -22.31 0.64
N SER A 202 -3.59 -22.93 0.72
CA SER A 202 -2.33 -22.20 0.68
C SER A 202 -2.11 -21.60 -0.72
N PHE A 203 -1.48 -20.42 -0.79
CA PHE A 203 -1.09 -19.82 -2.06
C PHE A 203 0.11 -20.52 -2.71
N GLY A 204 0.84 -21.35 -1.96
CA GLY A 204 2.01 -22.08 -2.47
C GLY A 204 2.51 -23.11 -1.47
N ASP A 205 3.74 -23.54 -1.67
CA ASP A 205 4.44 -24.59 -0.91
C ASP A 205 5.73 -24.10 -0.23
N LEU A 206 5.98 -22.81 -0.22
CA LEU A 206 7.25 -22.24 0.26
C LEU A 206 7.52 -22.60 1.73
N GLY A 207 6.48 -22.58 2.58
CA GLY A 207 6.58 -22.95 4.00
C GLY A 207 6.91 -24.40 4.29
N GLU A 208 6.95 -25.28 3.29
CA GLU A 208 7.36 -26.69 3.38
C GLU A 208 8.84 -26.89 2.99
N THR A 209 9.57 -25.80 2.74
CA THR A 209 10.96 -25.79 2.25
C THR A 209 11.85 -24.97 3.17
N ASP A 210 13.18 -25.11 3.03
CA ASP A 210 14.20 -24.25 3.65
C ASP A 210 14.57 -23.05 2.73
N LEU A 211 13.65 -22.66 1.84
CA LEU A 211 13.86 -21.59 0.87
C LEU A 211 13.10 -20.33 1.29
N MET A 212 13.56 -19.20 0.77
CA MET A 212 12.80 -17.96 0.67
C MET A 212 12.64 -17.57 -0.80
N GLU A 213 11.67 -16.73 -1.10
CA GLU A 213 11.42 -16.22 -2.45
C GLU A 213 11.60 -14.70 -2.47
N ILE A 214 12.46 -14.19 -3.35
CA ILE A 214 12.74 -12.76 -3.56
C ILE A 214 12.04 -12.32 -4.84
N GLY A 215 11.22 -11.26 -4.77
CA GLY A 215 10.38 -10.78 -5.86
C GLY A 215 9.05 -11.54 -5.97
N ALA A 216 8.62 -12.21 -4.89
CA ALA A 216 7.32 -12.84 -4.81
C ALA A 216 6.20 -11.80 -4.97
N GLY A 217 5.15 -12.14 -5.71
CA GLY A 217 3.93 -11.35 -5.75
C GLY A 217 3.20 -11.33 -4.41
N GLN A 218 2.26 -10.39 -4.26
CA GLN A 218 1.51 -10.23 -3.01
C GLN A 218 0.67 -11.47 -2.68
N HIS A 219 0.01 -12.08 -3.69
CA HIS A 219 -0.87 -13.24 -3.53
C HIS A 219 -0.25 -14.54 -4.07
N GLY A 220 1.09 -14.63 -4.14
CA GLY A 220 1.78 -15.77 -4.75
C GLY A 220 1.87 -15.72 -6.28
N GLU A 221 1.66 -14.53 -6.89
CA GLU A 221 1.92 -14.35 -8.32
C GLU A 221 3.41 -14.58 -8.60
N GLY A 222 3.70 -15.25 -9.70
CA GLY A 222 5.06 -15.55 -10.11
C GLY A 222 5.91 -14.31 -10.40
N GLY A 223 7.20 -14.52 -10.54
CA GLY A 223 8.20 -13.48 -10.83
C GLY A 223 9.30 -13.39 -9.78
N GLY A 224 9.22 -14.20 -8.72
CA GLY A 224 10.24 -14.33 -7.70
C GLY A 224 11.27 -15.42 -8.02
N VAL A 225 12.40 -15.36 -7.35
CA VAL A 225 13.47 -16.35 -7.38
C VAL A 225 13.58 -17.02 -6.01
N ARG A 226 13.49 -18.35 -5.99
CA ARG A 226 13.67 -19.14 -4.75
C ARG A 226 15.15 -19.37 -4.48
N VAL A 227 15.57 -19.02 -3.28
CA VAL A 227 16.94 -19.17 -2.80
C VAL A 227 16.95 -19.72 -1.37
N PRO A 228 18.05 -20.34 -0.91
CA PRO A 228 18.17 -20.73 0.50
C PRO A 228 17.97 -19.52 1.44
N MET A 229 17.42 -19.77 2.63
CA MET A 229 17.29 -18.72 3.66
C MET A 229 18.63 -18.06 3.92
N MET A 230 18.63 -16.73 3.94
CA MET A 230 19.80 -15.90 4.24
C MET A 230 19.64 -15.16 5.57
N SER A 231 20.75 -14.63 6.07
CA SER A 231 20.69 -13.68 7.19
C SER A 231 19.95 -12.38 6.78
N SER A 232 19.45 -11.63 7.76
CA SER A 232 18.87 -10.29 7.50
C SER A 232 19.84 -9.42 6.71
N LYS A 233 21.10 -9.39 7.11
CA LYS A 233 22.13 -8.58 6.46
C LYS A 233 22.35 -8.94 4.99
N ASP A 234 22.41 -10.23 4.67
CA ASP A 234 22.63 -10.69 3.29
C ASP A 234 21.37 -10.48 2.44
N THR A 235 20.18 -10.72 3.02
CA THR A 235 18.90 -10.45 2.36
C THR A 235 18.75 -8.96 2.03
N VAL A 236 19.01 -8.09 3.01
CA VAL A 236 18.98 -6.63 2.83
C VAL A 236 19.99 -6.18 1.79
N ALA A 237 21.23 -6.67 1.83
CA ALA A 237 22.24 -6.31 0.84
C ALA A 237 21.79 -6.65 -0.57
N THR A 238 21.15 -7.83 -0.76
CA THR A 238 20.65 -8.28 -2.05
C THR A 238 19.49 -7.40 -2.54
N VAL A 239 18.50 -7.16 -1.68
CA VAL A 239 17.28 -6.41 -2.06
C VAL A 239 17.55 -4.91 -2.21
N ALA A 240 18.26 -4.31 -1.24
CA ALA A 240 18.56 -2.88 -1.27
C ALA A 240 19.49 -2.50 -2.43
N GLU A 241 20.43 -3.39 -2.84
CA GLU A 241 21.26 -3.14 -4.03
C GLU A 241 20.39 -3.04 -5.29
N ALA A 242 19.43 -3.96 -5.46
CA ALA A 242 18.52 -3.94 -6.61
C ALA A 242 17.66 -2.65 -6.63
N LEU A 243 17.14 -2.25 -5.47
CA LEU A 243 16.34 -1.02 -5.32
C LEU A 243 17.18 0.25 -5.57
N CYS A 244 18.40 0.33 -5.00
CA CYS A 244 19.31 1.44 -5.25
C CYS A 244 19.65 1.59 -6.73
N LYS A 245 19.90 0.48 -7.43
CA LYS A 245 20.15 0.48 -8.86
C LYS A 245 18.94 0.95 -9.66
N LYS A 246 17.74 0.47 -9.32
CA LYS A 246 16.49 0.89 -9.98
C LYS A 246 16.21 2.38 -9.84
N LEU A 247 16.43 2.92 -8.65
CA LEU A 247 16.20 4.32 -8.31
C LEU A 247 17.39 5.24 -8.65
N GLU A 248 18.48 4.67 -9.17
CA GLU A 248 19.72 5.40 -9.45
C GLU A 248 20.21 6.23 -8.26
N LEU A 249 20.12 5.65 -7.03
CA LEU A 249 20.53 6.33 -5.82
C LEU A 249 22.04 6.56 -5.79
N LYS A 250 22.45 7.76 -5.40
CA LYS A 250 23.83 8.23 -5.34
C LYS A 250 24.17 8.80 -3.97
N GLU A 251 25.45 8.95 -3.69
CA GLU A 251 25.92 9.68 -2.52
C GLU A 251 25.32 11.09 -2.45
N GLY A 252 24.78 11.44 -1.28
CA GLY A 252 24.08 12.71 -1.03
C GLY A 252 22.58 12.67 -1.31
N ASP A 253 22.04 11.58 -1.90
CA ASP A 253 20.59 11.45 -2.06
C ASP A 253 19.89 11.20 -0.72
N LYS A 254 18.63 11.65 -0.62
CA LYS A 254 17.75 11.44 0.51
C LYS A 254 16.73 10.34 0.18
N ALA A 255 16.45 9.46 1.13
CA ALA A 255 15.52 8.35 0.93
C ALA A 255 14.50 8.21 2.07
N PHE A 256 13.29 7.81 1.71
CA PHE A 256 12.33 7.18 2.59
C PHE A 256 12.52 5.67 2.53
N VAL A 257 12.39 5.00 3.67
CA VAL A 257 12.49 3.54 3.79
C VAL A 257 11.25 2.98 4.48
N MET A 258 10.60 2.01 3.84
CA MET A 258 9.54 1.24 4.48
C MET A 258 9.95 -0.23 4.58
N ILE A 259 9.78 -0.81 5.77
CA ILE A 259 9.80 -2.24 6.00
C ILE A 259 8.39 -2.65 6.40
N ASN A 260 7.69 -3.25 5.46
CA ASN A 260 6.33 -3.74 5.64
C ASN A 260 6.35 -5.24 5.89
N GLY A 261 5.84 -5.69 7.03
CA GLY A 261 5.61 -7.10 7.31
C GLY A 261 4.45 -7.67 6.47
N CYS A 262 4.53 -8.95 6.12
CA CYS A 262 3.48 -9.60 5.34
C CYS A 262 2.39 -10.26 6.20
N GLY A 263 2.43 -10.12 7.54
CA GLY A 263 1.43 -10.59 8.48
C GLY A 263 1.95 -11.52 9.58
N ALA A 264 2.98 -12.31 9.34
CA ALA A 264 3.59 -13.18 10.35
C ALA A 264 5.03 -12.81 10.70
N THR A 265 5.60 -11.81 10.07
CA THR A 265 6.95 -11.32 10.40
C THR A 265 6.88 -10.42 11.62
N THR A 266 7.61 -10.76 12.67
CA THR A 266 7.53 -10.03 13.94
C THR A 266 8.15 -8.63 13.82
N MET A 267 7.69 -7.71 14.68
CA MET A 267 8.31 -6.38 14.80
C MET A 267 9.82 -6.48 15.13
N MET A 268 10.25 -7.49 15.89
CA MET A 268 11.65 -7.74 16.16
C MET A 268 12.46 -7.96 14.88
N GLU A 269 11.96 -8.83 13.99
CA GLU A 269 12.60 -9.12 12.69
C GLU A 269 12.59 -7.89 11.79
N MET A 270 11.47 -7.18 11.70
CA MET A 270 11.36 -5.95 10.92
C MET A 270 12.33 -4.86 11.38
N LEU A 271 12.55 -4.71 12.68
CA LEU A 271 13.53 -3.75 13.22
C LEU A 271 14.97 -4.16 12.91
N VAL A 272 15.28 -5.45 12.85
CA VAL A 272 16.59 -5.94 12.41
C VAL A 272 16.80 -5.65 10.93
N LEU A 273 15.81 -5.94 10.08
CA LEU A 273 15.82 -5.61 8.66
C LEU A 273 15.98 -4.09 8.42
N PHE A 274 15.24 -3.28 9.15
CA PHE A 274 15.34 -1.82 9.06
C PHE A 274 16.72 -1.31 9.43
N LYS A 275 17.28 -1.77 10.54
CA LYS A 275 18.63 -1.42 10.99
C LYS A 275 19.67 -1.76 9.91
N ASP A 276 19.62 -2.98 9.35
CA ASP A 276 20.55 -3.40 8.30
C ASP A 276 20.37 -2.57 7.02
N THR A 277 19.12 -2.19 6.67
CA THR A 277 18.81 -1.31 5.53
C THR A 277 19.39 0.09 5.70
N VAL A 278 19.26 0.69 6.89
CA VAL A 278 19.83 2.01 7.19
C VAL A 278 21.36 1.97 7.11
N GLU A 279 22.00 0.92 7.68
CA GLU A 279 23.45 0.75 7.60
C GLU A 279 23.94 0.58 6.17
N PHE A 280 23.21 -0.18 5.35
CA PHE A 280 23.52 -0.39 3.94
C PHE A 280 23.43 0.93 3.14
N LEU A 281 22.36 1.69 3.27
CA LEU A 281 22.18 2.97 2.59
C LEU A 281 23.20 4.00 3.04
N LYS A 282 23.49 4.07 4.35
CA LYS A 282 24.53 4.95 4.89
C LYS A 282 25.91 4.63 4.31
N ALA A 283 26.25 3.34 4.12
CA ALA A 283 27.52 2.96 3.50
C ALA A 283 27.62 3.39 2.03
N LYS A 284 26.49 3.63 1.35
CA LYS A 284 26.40 4.19 0.00
C LYS A 284 26.33 5.73 -0.02
N GLY A 285 26.37 6.38 1.14
CA GLY A 285 26.23 7.83 1.26
C GLY A 285 24.80 8.35 1.07
N VAL A 286 23.78 7.47 1.14
CA VAL A 286 22.36 7.85 1.07
C VAL A 286 21.83 8.10 2.48
N GLU A 287 21.17 9.25 2.67
CA GLU A 287 20.56 9.64 3.94
C GLU A 287 19.13 9.13 4.05
N VAL A 288 18.81 8.36 5.09
CA VAL A 288 17.43 7.98 5.41
C VAL A 288 16.78 9.10 6.21
N VAL A 289 15.87 9.85 5.59
CA VAL A 289 15.23 11.05 6.18
C VAL A 289 13.86 10.79 6.79
N ALA A 290 13.22 9.67 6.42
CA ALA A 290 11.95 9.24 6.99
C ALA A 290 11.76 7.73 6.82
N SER A 291 10.87 7.14 7.60
CA SER A 291 10.61 5.70 7.54
C SER A 291 9.22 5.30 8.04
N MET A 292 8.77 4.11 7.62
CA MET A 292 7.69 3.33 8.23
C MET A 292 8.15 1.89 8.45
N VAL A 293 7.87 1.33 9.63
CA VAL A 293 8.18 -0.06 9.96
C VAL A 293 6.98 -0.67 10.66
N GLY A 294 6.44 -1.74 10.14
CA GLY A 294 5.29 -2.41 10.73
C GLY A 294 4.52 -3.27 9.72
N GLU A 295 3.41 -3.82 10.18
CA GLU A 295 2.41 -4.46 9.33
C GLU A 295 1.56 -3.35 8.69
N ILE A 296 1.78 -3.07 7.42
CA ILE A 296 1.17 -1.94 6.69
C ILE A 296 0.20 -2.45 5.63
N LEU A 297 0.68 -3.36 4.79
CA LEU A 297 -0.09 -4.07 3.78
C LEU A 297 0.29 -5.54 3.88
N THR A 298 -0.57 -6.34 4.50
CA THR A 298 -0.30 -7.75 4.82
C THR A 298 -0.84 -8.71 3.77
N VAL A 299 -0.51 -9.97 3.92
CA VAL A 299 -1.10 -11.10 3.17
C VAL A 299 -1.45 -12.19 4.17
N GLN A 300 -2.45 -11.92 5.02
CA GLN A 300 -2.86 -12.83 6.09
C GLN A 300 -1.68 -13.24 7.00
N GLU A 301 -1.36 -14.53 7.09
CA GLU A 301 -0.27 -15.06 7.92
C GLU A 301 1.01 -15.40 7.12
N ALA A 302 1.24 -14.79 5.96
CA ALA A 302 2.50 -14.98 5.25
C ALA A 302 3.68 -14.44 6.07
N ALA A 303 4.73 -15.23 6.23
CA ALA A 303 5.99 -14.73 6.78
C ALA A 303 6.84 -14.17 5.65
N GLY A 304 7.22 -12.91 5.80
CA GLY A 304 7.99 -12.17 4.82
C GLY A 304 7.89 -10.67 5.05
N PHE A 305 8.50 -9.92 4.17
CA PHE A 305 8.44 -8.46 4.21
C PHE A 305 8.50 -7.86 2.80
N GLN A 306 8.03 -6.62 2.69
CA GLN A 306 8.26 -5.78 1.53
C GLN A 306 9.22 -4.66 1.94
N MET A 307 10.29 -4.49 1.18
CA MET A 307 11.16 -3.33 1.30
C MET A 307 10.75 -2.34 0.20
N ASN A 308 10.35 -1.14 0.62
CA ASN A 308 10.16 -0.01 -0.29
C ASN A 308 11.22 1.04 0.03
N ILE A 309 11.84 1.56 -1.01
CA ILE A 309 12.69 2.74 -0.94
C ILE A 309 12.12 3.77 -1.91
N ALA A 310 12.02 5.02 -1.47
CA ALA A 310 11.67 6.13 -2.35
C ALA A 310 12.73 7.23 -2.26
N LYS A 311 13.14 7.75 -3.42
CA LYS A 311 14.06 8.89 -3.49
C LYS A 311 13.29 10.17 -3.24
N TRP A 312 13.65 10.89 -2.18
CA TRP A 312 12.90 12.06 -1.72
C TRP A 312 13.65 13.36 -1.97
N ASP A 313 12.87 14.38 -2.35
CA ASP A 313 13.26 15.78 -2.35
C ASP A 313 12.76 16.50 -1.08
N ASP A 314 13.07 17.78 -0.97
CA ASP A 314 12.66 18.60 0.18
C ASP A 314 11.14 18.83 0.22
N GLU A 315 10.43 18.74 -0.93
CA GLU A 315 8.98 18.84 -0.95
C GLU A 315 8.33 17.62 -0.34
N PHE A 316 8.78 16.39 -0.67
CA PHE A 316 8.26 15.18 -0.04
C PHE A 316 8.55 15.13 1.45
N ILE A 317 9.74 15.56 1.89
CA ILE A 317 10.08 15.65 3.31
C ILE A 317 9.13 16.61 4.04
N ARG A 318 8.86 17.77 3.46
CA ARG A 318 7.96 18.77 4.03
C ARG A 318 6.53 18.25 4.11
N LEU A 319 6.01 17.66 3.03
CA LEU A 319 4.65 17.07 2.99
C LEU A 319 4.50 15.91 3.98
N TRP A 320 5.50 15.03 4.07
CA TRP A 320 5.52 13.94 5.03
C TRP A 320 5.47 14.41 6.49
N ASN A 321 6.01 15.58 6.78
CA ASN A 321 6.03 16.15 8.14
C ASN A 321 4.74 16.89 8.53
N THR A 322 3.67 16.76 7.75
CA THR A 322 2.35 17.27 8.13
C THR A 322 1.61 16.29 9.07
N PRO A 323 0.72 16.79 9.93
CA PRO A 323 -0.05 15.91 10.81
C PRO A 323 -1.06 15.03 10.07
N CYS A 324 -1.24 13.80 10.55
CA CYS A 324 -2.31 12.90 10.12
C CYS A 324 -2.82 12.05 11.27
N HIS A 325 -4.06 11.55 11.14
CA HIS A 325 -4.68 10.71 12.15
C HIS A 325 -5.65 9.71 11.50
N THR A 326 -5.25 8.43 11.53
CA THR A 326 -5.99 7.29 11.00
C THR A 326 -5.95 6.13 11.98
N PRO A 327 -6.74 5.06 11.82
CA PRO A 327 -6.66 3.88 12.66
C PRO A 327 -5.26 3.24 12.75
N ALA A 328 -4.54 3.17 11.62
CA ALA A 328 -3.28 2.47 11.55
C ALA A 328 -2.04 3.37 11.67
N TYR A 329 -2.18 4.68 11.48
CA TYR A 329 -1.04 5.61 11.50
C TYR A 329 -1.45 7.00 11.96
N SER A 330 -0.67 7.55 12.86
CA SER A 330 -0.83 8.93 13.33
C SER A 330 0.53 9.63 13.41
N LYS A 331 0.52 10.91 13.07
CA LYS A 331 1.66 11.81 13.15
C LYS A 331 1.17 13.16 13.66
N GLU A 332 1.84 13.71 14.67
CA GLU A 332 1.56 15.04 15.27
C GLU A 332 2.31 16.16 14.54
#